data_5493eec4898d8db27e4caabdeed26941
#
_entry.id   5493eec4898d8db27e4caabdeed26941
#
_cell.length_a   1.000
_cell.length_b   1.000
_cell.length_c   1.000
_cell.angle_alpha   90.00
_cell.angle_beta   90.00
_cell.angle_gamma   90.00
#
_symmetry.space_group_name_H-M   'P 1'
#
loop_
_entity.id
_entity.type
_entity.pdbx_description
1 polymer ?
#
loop_
_entity_poly.entity_id
_entity_poly.type
_entity_poly.pdbx_seq_one_letter_code
_entity_poly.pdbx_strand_id
1 'polypeptide(L)'
;MKVFGKLSVSLLSGVAAFCAVAALGVASTALAAVPRGPMTDRNVTVMTFPGTDLLRGRAGGLRQTPLRSGQRSLTSYGPAVHVGSRGWGNDRWGGSRGDQNTVPLWTFDVKHAPRDGLSHVGAMVGTSPFSDPGTTRVPVVIVPMIITTETVGTSVLTTGDDPGAEAFSTQPGGTTQNSTAPDTACLTAPNDVPSTLAYQSPIFQDAPFYFGGVFLGDTQYIDAVQRGSFYGALGDNPGDYHVLFDPVRMTRPIHVRVPANEGLAFAAAMFGGCGTVQILDLNWFDSYINGTLLPRLASQGVNPGSVPVFLLYNAVLASPVSALSTCCVLGYHSSAGEPTPNQLYAVADFDSSGIFGQGIENSDVMAHEMGELVADPFGDNEVPPWGNSGQTVGCQENLEVGDPLSGTNMPPVTMPNGFTYNLQELAFFSWFFGGQSLGVNGWYSSNGTFTSDAGPVCGDPSISSG
;
A
#
# COMPACT_ATOMS: atom_id res chain seq x y z
N MET A 1 47.32 59.46 10.95
CA MET A 1 46.19 60.43 10.88
C MET A 1 44.95 59.60 10.53
N LYS A 2 44.16 59.27 11.51
CA LYS A 2 42.73 59.47 11.75
C LYS A 2 41.90 59.43 10.45
N VAL A 3 40.83 58.65 10.29
CA VAL A 3 39.55 58.65 11.04
C VAL A 3 38.80 57.38 10.87
N PHE A 4 38.17 56.89 11.94
CA PHE A 4 37.23 55.85 12.08
C PHE A 4 35.84 56.16 11.44
N GLY A 5 35.20 55.22 10.81
CA GLY A 5 33.79 55.24 10.43
C GLY A 5 33.10 53.98 10.89
N LYS A 6 32.38 54.03 12.00
CA LYS A 6 31.48 52.99 12.49
C LYS A 6 30.23 52.95 11.60
N LEU A 7 29.86 51.74 11.09
CA LEU A 7 28.52 51.47 10.60
C LEU A 7 27.82 50.54 11.57
N SER A 8 26.74 51.03 12.11
CA SER A 8 25.85 50.35 13.02
C SER A 8 24.99 49.33 12.25
N VAL A 9 24.98 48.11 12.73
CA VAL A 9 24.02 47.07 12.28
C VAL A 9 22.78 47.21 13.15
N SER A 10 21.68 47.60 12.55
CA SER A 10 20.36 47.54 13.16
C SER A 10 19.80 46.13 12.97
N LEU A 11 19.75 45.35 14.04
CA LEU A 11 18.92 44.18 14.14
C LEU A 11 17.47 44.61 14.21
N LEU A 12 16.69 44.22 13.22
CA LEU A 12 15.23 44.21 13.31
C LEU A 12 14.81 42.89 13.97
N SER A 13 14.50 43.00 15.25
CA SER A 13 13.72 42.03 16.00
C SER A 13 12.25 42.11 15.57
N GLY A 14 11.75 41.11 14.97
CA GLY A 14 10.35 41.05 14.63
C GLY A 14 9.98 39.69 14.11
N VAL A 15 9.70 38.73 14.98
CA VAL A 15 8.69 37.69 14.89
C VAL A 15 8.84 36.80 16.13
N ALA A 16 8.25 37.26 17.21
CA ALA A 16 7.97 36.43 18.36
C ALA A 16 6.53 36.75 18.79
N ALA A 17 5.58 36.20 18.07
CA ALA A 17 4.19 36.19 18.52
C ALA A 17 3.42 35.16 17.66
N PHE A 18 3.61 33.87 17.93
CA PHE A 18 2.66 32.81 17.61
C PHE A 18 3.07 31.51 18.31
N CYS A 19 3.05 31.56 19.62
CA CYS A 19 3.10 30.36 20.44
C CYS A 19 2.21 30.59 21.66
N ALA A 20 0.93 30.51 21.48
CA ALA A 20 -0.01 30.25 22.58
C ALA A 20 -1.42 30.23 21.99
N VAL A 21 -1.84 29.13 21.42
CA VAL A 21 -3.21 28.60 21.49
C VAL A 21 -3.16 27.23 20.81
N ALA A 22 -2.96 26.19 21.54
CA ALA A 22 -3.30 24.84 21.09
C ALA A 22 -3.33 23.91 22.32
N ALA A 23 -4.29 24.12 23.14
CA ALA A 23 -4.72 23.12 24.09
C ALA A 23 -6.23 23.26 24.24
N LEU A 24 -6.97 22.75 23.27
CA LEU A 24 -8.41 22.50 23.41
C LEU A 24 -8.84 21.51 22.32
N GLY A 25 -9.29 20.37 22.77
CA GLY A 25 -10.26 19.54 22.06
C GLY A 25 -9.75 18.79 20.84
N VAL A 26 -9.24 17.59 21.04
CA VAL A 26 -9.30 16.57 19.98
C VAL A 26 -10.77 16.20 19.83
N ALA A 27 -11.48 16.92 18.99
CA ALA A 27 -12.74 16.45 18.47
C ALA A 27 -12.40 15.34 17.47
N SER A 28 -12.78 14.12 17.78
CA SER A 28 -12.75 12.98 16.88
C SER A 28 -13.57 13.34 15.64
N THR A 29 -12.92 13.80 14.59
CA THR A 29 -13.57 13.89 13.29
C THR A 29 -13.71 12.47 12.78
N ALA A 30 -14.92 11.94 12.81
CA ALA A 30 -15.26 10.74 12.07
C ALA A 30 -14.80 10.98 10.61
N LEU A 31 -13.80 10.24 10.15
CA LEU A 31 -13.46 10.21 8.74
C LEU A 31 -14.71 9.79 8.00
N ALA A 32 -15.14 10.60 7.06
CA ALA A 32 -16.18 10.19 6.15
C ALA A 32 -15.70 8.87 5.53
N ALA A 33 -16.48 7.82 5.69
CA ALA A 33 -16.20 6.55 5.05
C ALA A 33 -15.99 6.82 3.55
N VAL A 34 -15.00 6.18 2.95
CA VAL A 34 -14.84 6.20 1.49
C VAL A 34 -16.20 5.93 0.87
N PRO A 35 -16.65 6.75 -0.09
CA PRO A 35 -17.99 6.63 -0.64
C PRO A 35 -18.26 5.19 -1.06
N ARG A 36 -19.43 4.69 -0.69
CA ARG A 36 -19.89 3.37 -1.12
C ARG A 36 -20.11 3.41 -2.64
N GLY A 37 -19.06 3.06 -3.39
CA GLY A 37 -19.06 2.98 -4.83
C GLY A 37 -18.83 1.55 -5.31
N PRO A 38 -18.57 1.35 -6.60
CA PRO A 38 -18.27 0.04 -7.17
C PRO A 38 -17.15 -0.72 -6.47
N MET A 39 -16.24 -0.01 -5.78
CA MET A 39 -15.14 -0.62 -5.05
C MET A 39 -15.57 -1.35 -3.77
N THR A 40 -16.63 -0.88 -3.08
CA THR A 40 -17.10 -1.52 -1.84
C THR A 40 -17.58 -2.96 -2.05
N ASP A 41 -17.96 -3.30 -3.27
CA ASP A 41 -18.39 -4.65 -3.62
C ASP A 41 -17.23 -5.56 -4.04
N ARG A 42 -15.99 -5.05 -4.07
CA ARG A 42 -14.82 -5.74 -4.61
C ARG A 42 -13.74 -6.03 -3.60
N ASN A 43 -13.97 -5.77 -2.31
CA ASN A 43 -12.96 -5.97 -1.28
C ASN A 43 -11.62 -5.32 -1.65
N VAL A 44 -11.64 -4.02 -1.85
CA VAL A 44 -10.43 -3.24 -2.14
C VAL A 44 -9.81 -2.80 -0.85
N THR A 45 -8.55 -3.08 -0.68
CA THR A 45 -7.72 -2.60 0.42
C THR A 45 -6.80 -1.51 -0.05
N VAL A 46 -6.57 -0.52 0.77
CA VAL A 46 -5.96 0.74 0.36
C VAL A 46 -4.94 1.23 1.37
N MET A 47 -3.78 1.64 0.89
CA MET A 47 -2.83 2.42 1.66
C MET A 47 -3.25 3.88 1.62
N THR A 48 -3.50 4.49 2.78
CA THR A 48 -3.99 5.86 2.88
C THR A 48 -3.07 6.78 3.67
N PHE A 49 -3.05 8.04 3.28
CA PHE A 49 -2.42 9.14 4.00
C PHE A 49 -3.42 10.28 4.21
N PRO A 50 -3.67 10.73 5.47
CA PRO A 50 -4.64 11.78 5.72
C PRO A 50 -4.21 13.10 5.10
N GLY A 51 -5.00 13.66 4.21
CA GLY A 51 -4.73 14.94 3.55
C GLY A 51 -4.55 16.10 4.54
N THR A 52 -5.20 16.02 5.71
CA THR A 52 -5.03 17.00 6.79
C THR A 52 -3.61 17.03 7.37
N ASP A 53 -2.86 15.95 7.25
CA ASP A 53 -1.48 15.89 7.70
C ASP A 53 -0.53 16.59 6.74
N LEU A 54 -0.88 16.69 5.46
CA LEU A 54 -0.17 17.50 4.47
C LEU A 54 -0.14 18.96 4.91
N LEU A 55 -1.26 19.49 5.43
CA LEU A 55 -1.37 20.88 5.90
C LEU A 55 -0.53 21.15 7.14
N ARG A 56 -0.23 20.14 7.93
CA ARG A 56 0.56 20.26 9.17
C ARG A 56 2.05 20.11 8.94
N GLY A 57 2.48 19.77 7.70
CA GLY A 57 3.88 19.49 7.40
C GLY A 57 4.45 18.34 8.23
N ARG A 58 3.58 17.40 8.63
CA ARG A 58 3.95 16.19 9.37
C ARG A 58 3.50 14.98 8.57
N ALA A 59 4.41 14.04 8.40
CA ALA A 59 4.03 12.68 8.14
C ALA A 59 3.24 12.19 9.37
N GLY A 60 1.94 12.32 9.32
CA GLY A 60 1.04 11.61 10.24
C GLY A 60 1.04 10.15 9.85
N GLY A 61 0.76 9.27 10.79
CA GLY A 61 0.59 7.86 10.45
C GLY A 61 -0.42 7.70 9.32
N LEU A 62 -0.16 6.77 8.45
CA LEU A 62 -1.09 6.36 7.42
C LEU A 62 -2.40 5.89 8.05
N ARG A 63 -3.50 6.20 7.43
CA ARG A 63 -4.81 5.75 7.89
C ARG A 63 -5.46 4.90 6.83
N GLN A 64 -5.93 3.75 7.23
CA GLN A 64 -6.82 2.96 6.41
C GLN A 64 -8.27 3.31 6.66
N THR A 65 -9.02 3.24 5.60
CA THR A 65 -10.49 3.24 5.67
C THR A 65 -10.94 1.83 5.31
N PRO A 66 -11.48 1.06 6.26
CA PRO A 66 -11.92 -0.28 5.95
C PRO A 66 -13.08 -0.23 4.97
N LEU A 67 -12.90 -0.87 3.85
CA LEU A 67 -13.99 -1.19 2.94
C LEU A 67 -14.57 -2.51 3.42
N ARG A 68 -15.69 -2.46 4.13
CA ARG A 68 -16.35 -3.66 4.65
C ARG A 68 -16.83 -4.53 3.52
N SER A 69 -16.28 -5.73 3.41
CA SER A 69 -16.96 -6.82 2.72
C SER A 69 -18.23 -7.21 3.48
N GLY A 70 -19.27 -7.60 2.76
CA GLY A 70 -20.53 -8.05 3.37
C GLY A 70 -20.28 -9.23 4.32
N GLN A 71 -20.65 -9.05 5.59
CA GLN A 71 -20.54 -10.06 6.64
C GLN A 71 -21.13 -11.40 6.20
N ARG A 72 -20.33 -12.46 6.26
CA ARG A 72 -20.81 -13.84 6.34
C ARG A 72 -20.12 -14.54 7.49
N SER A 73 -20.92 -14.91 8.49
CA SER A 73 -20.52 -15.75 9.61
C SER A 73 -20.34 -17.19 9.14
N LEU A 74 -19.19 -17.77 9.46
CA LEU A 74 -18.95 -19.21 9.31
C LEU A 74 -18.57 -19.79 10.67
N THR A 75 -19.37 -20.70 11.16
CA THR A 75 -19.12 -21.44 12.40
C THR A 75 -18.71 -22.88 12.11
N SER A 76 -17.52 -23.29 12.55
CA SER A 76 -17.20 -24.72 12.77
C SER A 76 -16.06 -24.86 13.78
N TYR A 77 -16.14 -25.87 14.64
CA TYR A 77 -15.29 -26.11 15.79
C TYR A 77 -14.28 -27.25 15.56
N GLY A 78 -13.05 -27.10 16.08
CA GLY A 78 -12.06 -28.18 16.22
C GLY A 78 -10.69 -27.66 16.72
N PRO A 79 -9.96 -28.37 17.59
CA PRO A 79 -8.68 -27.91 18.12
C PRO A 79 -7.52 -28.20 17.16
N ALA A 80 -6.56 -27.31 17.13
CA ALA A 80 -5.28 -27.31 16.44
C ALA A 80 -5.25 -26.48 15.13
N VAL A 81 -4.15 -25.78 14.95
CA VAL A 81 -3.79 -25.15 13.68
C VAL A 81 -3.58 -26.29 12.68
N HIS A 82 -4.59 -26.60 11.91
CA HIS A 82 -4.50 -27.48 10.76
C HIS A 82 -4.44 -26.62 9.51
N VAL A 83 -3.24 -26.36 9.03
CA VAL A 83 -3.05 -25.81 7.71
C VAL A 83 -3.18 -26.98 6.73
N GLY A 84 -4.36 -27.10 6.16
CA GLY A 84 -4.64 -28.15 5.19
C GLY A 84 -4.40 -27.65 3.79
N SER A 85 -3.42 -28.24 3.09
CA SER A 85 -3.34 -28.13 1.64
C SER A 85 -4.50 -28.90 1.02
N ARG A 86 -5.65 -28.29 0.88
CA ARG A 86 -6.64 -28.76 -0.06
C ARG A 86 -6.43 -28.02 -1.36
N GLY A 87 -6.05 -28.76 -2.39
CA GLY A 87 -6.14 -28.26 -3.74
C GLY A 87 -7.55 -27.72 -3.98
N TRP A 88 -7.63 -26.54 -4.52
CA TRP A 88 -8.85 -25.82 -4.83
C TRP A 88 -9.90 -26.72 -5.47
N GLY A 89 -10.96 -27.00 -4.77
CA GLY A 89 -12.21 -27.52 -5.27
C GLY A 89 -13.25 -26.43 -5.15
N ASN A 90 -13.71 -25.98 -6.23
CA ASN A 90 -14.96 -25.34 -6.66
C ASN A 90 -15.84 -24.50 -5.71
N ASP A 91 -15.55 -24.30 -4.43
CA ASP A 91 -16.64 -23.95 -3.52
C ASP A 91 -16.72 -22.47 -3.13
N ARG A 92 -15.68 -21.66 -3.28
CA ARG A 92 -15.75 -20.25 -2.95
C ARG A 92 -15.09 -19.34 -4.00
N TRP A 93 -14.03 -19.80 -4.61
CA TRP A 93 -13.17 -18.99 -5.47
C TRP A 93 -13.15 -19.43 -6.94
N GLY A 94 -13.95 -20.42 -7.28
CA GLY A 94 -14.25 -20.83 -8.66
C GLY A 94 -13.11 -21.39 -9.51
N GLY A 95 -11.94 -21.64 -8.95
CA GLY A 95 -10.83 -22.24 -9.68
C GLY A 95 -10.86 -23.77 -9.57
N SER A 96 -11.12 -24.49 -10.65
CA SER A 96 -10.85 -25.94 -10.70
C SER A 96 -9.34 -26.17 -10.85
N ARG A 97 -8.84 -27.20 -10.15
CA ARG A 97 -7.51 -27.77 -10.41
C ARG A 97 -7.39 -28.07 -11.89
N GLY A 98 -6.68 -27.22 -12.64
CA GLY A 98 -6.50 -27.44 -14.07
C GLY A 98 -6.66 -26.20 -14.94
N ASP A 99 -7.17 -25.09 -14.42
CA ASP A 99 -7.13 -23.83 -15.15
C ASP A 99 -5.72 -23.25 -15.04
N GLN A 100 -4.86 -23.58 -15.99
CA GLN A 100 -3.47 -23.12 -16.07
C GLN A 100 -3.34 -21.60 -16.31
N ASN A 101 -4.46 -20.89 -16.19
CA ASN A 101 -4.57 -19.46 -16.54
C ASN A 101 -4.81 -18.55 -15.33
N THR A 102 -4.70 -19.05 -14.10
CA THR A 102 -4.84 -18.24 -12.88
C THR A 102 -3.54 -18.21 -12.09
N VAL A 103 -3.34 -17.15 -11.30
CA VAL A 103 -2.23 -17.09 -10.33
C VAL A 103 -2.36 -18.27 -9.37
N PRO A 104 -1.28 -19.02 -9.10
CA PRO A 104 -1.32 -20.14 -8.16
C PRO A 104 -1.69 -19.68 -6.75
N LEU A 105 -2.62 -20.37 -6.12
CA LEU A 105 -3.10 -20.06 -4.78
C LEU A 105 -3.06 -21.30 -3.89
N TRP A 106 -2.79 -21.12 -2.61
CA TRP A 106 -3.00 -22.11 -1.58
C TRP A 106 -3.99 -21.60 -0.53
N THR A 107 -4.65 -22.47 0.18
CA THR A 107 -5.61 -22.11 1.22
C THR A 107 -5.07 -22.43 2.59
N PHE A 108 -5.37 -21.57 3.56
CA PHE A 108 -5.13 -21.82 4.98
C PHE A 108 -6.46 -22.00 5.73
N ASP A 109 -6.38 -22.68 6.87
CA ASP A 109 -7.48 -22.84 7.82
C ASP A 109 -6.88 -22.80 9.22
N VAL A 110 -6.92 -21.62 9.86
CA VAL A 110 -6.45 -21.40 11.22
C VAL A 110 -7.60 -21.72 12.17
N LYS A 111 -7.48 -22.84 12.91
CA LYS A 111 -8.48 -23.26 13.89
C LYS A 111 -8.21 -22.63 15.24
N HIS A 112 -9.26 -22.04 15.85
CA HIS A 112 -9.18 -21.45 17.16
C HIS A 112 -8.00 -20.46 17.30
N ALA A 113 -7.99 -19.44 16.44
CA ALA A 113 -6.97 -18.41 16.50
C ALA A 113 -6.81 -17.90 17.94
N PRO A 114 -5.59 -17.87 18.49
CA PRO A 114 -5.39 -17.48 19.89
C PRO A 114 -5.95 -16.11 20.25
N ARG A 115 -6.05 -15.21 19.27
CA ARG A 115 -6.50 -13.83 19.47
C ARG A 115 -8.00 -13.72 19.76
N ASP A 116 -8.85 -14.54 19.11
CA ASP A 116 -10.32 -14.46 19.24
C ASP A 116 -11.01 -15.80 19.47
N GLY A 117 -10.28 -16.92 19.38
CA GLY A 117 -10.82 -18.27 19.53
C GLY A 117 -11.63 -18.78 18.35
N LEU A 118 -11.74 -18.02 17.26
CA LEU A 118 -12.51 -18.40 16.08
C LEU A 118 -11.65 -19.14 15.06
N SER A 119 -12.29 -19.67 14.04
CA SER A 119 -11.59 -20.29 12.90
C SER A 119 -11.67 -19.39 11.68
N HIS A 120 -10.52 -19.18 11.05
CA HIS A 120 -10.36 -18.31 9.89
C HIS A 120 -9.81 -19.10 8.70
N VAL A 121 -10.43 -18.91 7.55
CA VAL A 121 -10.01 -19.56 6.30
C VAL A 121 -9.74 -18.47 5.26
N GLY A 122 -8.71 -18.69 4.45
CA GLY A 122 -8.36 -17.76 3.39
C GLY A 122 -7.49 -18.42 2.33
N ALA A 123 -7.06 -17.58 1.39
CA ALA A 123 -6.17 -17.97 0.31
C ALA A 123 -5.01 -17.00 0.18
N MET A 124 -3.83 -17.51 -0.12
CA MET A 124 -2.62 -16.74 -0.38
C MET A 124 -2.02 -17.16 -1.72
N VAL A 125 -1.26 -16.25 -2.34
CA VAL A 125 -0.52 -16.57 -3.55
C VAL A 125 0.64 -17.52 -3.21
N GLY A 126 0.81 -18.56 -4.01
CA GLY A 126 1.92 -19.48 -3.87
C GLY A 126 1.53 -20.94 -3.64
N THR A 127 2.41 -21.68 -2.98
CA THR A 127 2.21 -23.03 -2.45
C THR A 127 2.19 -22.99 -0.92
N SER A 128 1.66 -24.04 -0.29
CA SER A 128 1.59 -24.10 1.17
C SER A 128 2.99 -24.25 1.80
N PRO A 129 3.42 -23.33 2.67
CA PRO A 129 4.68 -23.46 3.39
C PRO A 129 4.69 -24.61 4.40
N PHE A 130 3.52 -25.20 4.72
CA PHE A 130 3.35 -26.22 5.75
C PHE A 130 3.36 -27.65 5.21
N SER A 131 2.88 -27.85 3.99
CA SER A 131 2.64 -29.21 3.47
C SER A 131 3.26 -29.49 2.11
N ASP A 132 3.50 -28.44 1.33
CA ASP A 132 4.05 -28.56 -0.02
C ASP A 132 4.87 -27.29 -0.36
N PRO A 133 5.93 -27.01 0.40
CA PRO A 133 6.78 -25.88 0.13
C PRO A 133 7.46 -26.05 -1.24
N GLY A 134 7.30 -25.06 -2.10
CA GLY A 134 7.87 -25.12 -3.44
C GLY A 134 8.01 -23.72 -4.05
N THR A 135 8.61 -23.65 -5.22
CA THR A 135 8.77 -22.38 -5.94
C THR A 135 7.53 -22.08 -6.77
N THR A 136 6.89 -20.96 -6.47
CA THR A 136 5.83 -20.36 -7.27
C THR A 136 6.37 -19.19 -8.06
N ARG A 137 6.05 -19.11 -9.34
CA ARG A 137 6.37 -17.98 -10.20
C ARG A 137 5.08 -17.30 -10.63
N VAL A 138 4.98 -16.01 -10.36
CA VAL A 138 3.81 -15.19 -10.68
C VAL A 138 4.21 -14.19 -11.75
N PRO A 139 3.71 -14.31 -12.98
CA PRO A 139 3.94 -13.32 -14.02
C PRO A 139 3.40 -11.95 -13.62
N VAL A 140 4.25 -10.93 -13.66
CA VAL A 140 3.87 -9.54 -13.37
C VAL A 140 4.01 -8.67 -14.60
N VAL A 141 3.06 -7.76 -14.78
CA VAL A 141 3.02 -6.83 -15.89
C VAL A 141 2.97 -5.39 -15.37
N ILE A 142 4.10 -4.72 -15.33
CA ILE A 142 4.13 -3.29 -15.00
C ILE A 142 3.48 -2.52 -16.15
N VAL A 143 2.48 -1.72 -15.83
CA VAL A 143 1.72 -0.88 -16.75
C VAL A 143 2.01 0.59 -16.42
N PRO A 144 3.03 1.19 -17.08
CA PRO A 144 3.37 2.59 -16.81
C PRO A 144 2.24 3.51 -17.25
N MET A 145 1.87 4.47 -16.39
CA MET A 145 0.78 5.39 -16.65
C MET A 145 1.32 6.78 -17.00
N ILE A 146 0.67 7.43 -17.96
CA ILE A 146 0.83 8.85 -18.27
C ILE A 146 -0.52 9.49 -18.02
N ILE A 147 -0.63 10.24 -16.93
CA ILE A 147 -1.88 10.80 -16.44
C ILE A 147 -1.94 12.27 -16.79
N THR A 148 -3.00 12.71 -17.47
CA THR A 148 -3.27 14.12 -17.75
C THR A 148 -4.56 14.53 -17.08
N THR A 149 -4.49 15.47 -16.14
CA THR A 149 -5.62 16.12 -15.49
C THR A 149 -5.90 17.47 -16.16
N GLU A 150 -7.15 17.95 -16.07
CA GLU A 150 -7.61 19.21 -16.67
C GLU A 150 -7.96 20.27 -15.63
N THR A 151 -7.74 19.99 -14.35
CA THR A 151 -8.03 20.86 -13.22
C THR A 151 -6.80 21.04 -12.35
N VAL A 152 -6.59 22.24 -11.84
CA VAL A 152 -5.47 22.56 -10.92
C VAL A 152 -6.03 23.10 -9.60
N GLY A 153 -5.49 22.59 -8.49
CA GLY A 153 -5.66 23.14 -7.16
C GLY A 153 -4.69 24.33 -6.96
N THR A 154 -5.22 25.46 -6.58
CA THR A 154 -4.44 26.72 -6.45
C THR A 154 -4.19 27.16 -5.02
N SER A 155 -5.06 26.76 -4.10
CA SER A 155 -4.96 27.04 -2.67
C SER A 155 -5.87 26.07 -1.91
N VAL A 156 -5.61 25.93 -0.62
CA VAL A 156 -6.50 25.18 0.28
C VAL A 156 -7.45 26.18 0.95
N LEU A 157 -8.72 25.84 0.91
CA LEU A 157 -9.78 26.59 1.58
C LEU A 157 -10.24 25.81 2.79
N THR A 158 -10.32 26.47 3.93
CA THR A 158 -11.07 25.96 5.09
C THR A 158 -12.54 26.26 4.86
N THR A 159 -13.38 25.23 4.71
CA THR A 159 -14.80 25.41 4.49
C THR A 159 -15.54 25.32 5.82
N GLY A 160 -15.88 26.47 6.41
CA GLY A 160 -16.71 26.58 7.61
C GLY A 160 -15.99 26.30 8.93
N ASP A 161 -16.76 26.08 9.98
CA ASP A 161 -16.27 25.81 11.35
C ASP A 161 -15.85 24.35 11.58
N ASP A 162 -15.91 23.51 10.54
CA ASP A 162 -15.48 22.12 10.60
C ASP A 162 -14.01 22.00 10.16
N PRO A 163 -13.07 21.67 11.10
CA PRO A 163 -11.66 21.51 10.76
C PRO A 163 -11.37 20.35 9.80
N GLY A 164 -12.36 19.49 9.48
CA GLY A 164 -12.29 18.42 8.50
C GLY A 164 -12.74 18.81 7.09
N ALA A 165 -13.27 20.02 6.89
CA ALA A 165 -13.82 20.48 5.62
C ALA A 165 -12.83 21.30 4.79
N GLU A 166 -11.58 20.85 4.71
CA GLU A 166 -10.57 21.49 3.86
C GLU A 166 -10.63 20.95 2.44
N ALA A 167 -10.66 21.85 1.49
CA ALA A 167 -10.74 21.51 0.07
C ALA A 167 -9.84 22.41 -0.78
N PHE A 168 -9.43 21.90 -1.94
CA PHE A 168 -8.75 22.72 -2.92
C PHE A 168 -9.69 23.76 -3.57
N SER A 169 -9.22 25.00 -3.66
CA SER A 169 -9.73 25.90 -4.66
C SER A 169 -9.23 25.47 -6.03
N THR A 170 -10.11 25.25 -6.98
CA THR A 170 -9.75 24.69 -8.27
C THR A 170 -10.02 25.65 -9.43
N GLN A 171 -9.20 25.50 -10.48
CA GLN A 171 -9.40 26.21 -11.76
C GLN A 171 -9.06 25.29 -12.93
N PRO A 172 -9.54 25.55 -14.14
CA PRO A 172 -9.09 24.86 -15.34
C PRO A 172 -7.59 24.98 -15.55
N GLY A 173 -6.92 23.87 -15.88
CA GLY A 173 -5.49 23.84 -16.13
C GLY A 173 -5.01 22.41 -16.40
N GLY A 174 -4.28 22.20 -17.48
CA GLY A 174 -3.77 20.88 -17.85
C GLY A 174 -2.43 20.58 -17.18
N THR A 175 -2.30 19.41 -16.59
CA THR A 175 -1.04 18.89 -16.04
C THR A 175 -0.88 17.43 -16.40
N THR A 176 0.33 17.03 -16.77
CA THR A 176 0.65 15.63 -17.10
C THR A 176 1.75 15.11 -16.19
N GLN A 177 1.48 14.00 -15.53
CA GLN A 177 2.48 13.18 -14.87
C GLN A 177 2.82 11.97 -15.74
N ASN A 178 4.11 11.68 -15.86
CA ASN A 178 4.59 10.68 -16.80
C ASN A 178 5.59 9.75 -16.11
N SER A 179 5.14 8.55 -15.77
CA SER A 179 6.00 7.53 -15.16
C SER A 179 7.13 7.02 -16.08
N THR A 180 7.13 7.38 -17.38
CA THR A 180 8.12 6.92 -18.34
C THR A 180 9.09 8.01 -18.81
N ALA A 181 9.06 9.18 -18.19
CA ALA A 181 9.99 10.26 -18.45
C ALA A 181 10.82 10.60 -17.21
N PRO A 182 12.05 11.09 -17.36
CA PRO A 182 12.80 11.63 -16.24
C PRO A 182 12.05 12.81 -15.59
N ASP A 183 12.03 12.84 -14.26
CA ASP A 183 11.57 14.01 -13.51
C ASP A 183 12.76 14.70 -12.83
N THR A 184 13.18 15.79 -13.40
CA THR A 184 14.29 16.60 -12.87
C THR A 184 13.88 17.51 -11.72
N ALA A 185 12.59 17.59 -11.39
CA ALA A 185 12.10 18.38 -10.28
C ALA A 185 12.28 17.66 -8.93
N CYS A 186 12.11 16.33 -8.93
CA CYS A 186 12.10 15.52 -7.72
C CYS A 186 13.17 14.42 -7.71
N LEU A 187 13.52 13.84 -8.85
CA LEU A 187 14.57 12.84 -8.95
C LEU A 187 15.91 13.50 -9.27
N THR A 188 16.94 13.15 -8.51
CA THR A 188 18.23 13.87 -8.55
C THR A 188 19.13 13.49 -9.72
N ALA A 189 19.00 12.28 -10.24
CA ALA A 189 19.79 11.84 -11.38
C ALA A 189 19.05 12.08 -12.71
N PRO A 190 19.70 12.63 -13.72
CA PRO A 190 19.04 13.06 -14.96
C PRO A 190 18.46 11.93 -15.82
N ASN A 191 18.79 10.69 -15.49
CA ASN A 191 18.30 9.50 -16.19
C ASN A 191 17.31 8.67 -15.36
N ASP A 192 16.93 9.15 -14.18
CA ASP A 192 15.97 8.45 -13.33
C ASP A 192 14.58 8.54 -13.96
N VAL A 193 14.08 7.40 -14.36
CA VAL A 193 12.74 7.23 -14.95
C VAL A 193 11.93 6.35 -14.00
N PRO A 194 10.82 6.83 -13.43
CA PRO A 194 10.06 6.12 -12.40
C PRO A 194 9.71 4.68 -12.77
N SER A 195 9.25 4.44 -14.00
CA SER A 195 8.91 3.08 -14.43
C SER A 195 10.13 2.16 -14.57
N THR A 196 11.27 2.69 -14.95
CA THR A 196 12.52 1.93 -15.00
C THR A 196 13.01 1.63 -13.59
N LEU A 197 12.95 2.60 -12.69
CA LEU A 197 13.30 2.41 -11.29
C LEU A 197 12.37 1.38 -10.64
N ALA A 198 11.05 1.49 -10.85
CA ALA A 198 10.09 0.51 -10.36
C ALA A 198 10.42 -0.91 -10.82
N TYR A 199 10.71 -1.11 -12.10
CA TYR A 199 11.13 -2.40 -12.65
C TYR A 199 12.44 -2.91 -12.05
N GLN A 200 13.38 -2.02 -11.74
CA GLN A 200 14.70 -2.34 -11.19
C GLN A 200 14.70 -2.40 -9.66
N SER A 201 13.55 -2.21 -9.01
CA SER A 201 13.43 -2.25 -7.55
C SER A 201 13.62 -3.67 -7.00
N PRO A 202 14.01 -3.81 -5.73
CA PRO A 202 14.15 -5.11 -5.08
C PRO A 202 12.81 -5.85 -4.90
N ILE A 203 11.68 -5.25 -5.28
CA ILE A 203 10.39 -5.95 -5.36
C ILE A 203 10.41 -6.94 -6.53
N PHE A 204 11.10 -6.61 -7.64
CA PHE A 204 11.13 -7.41 -8.87
C PHE A 204 12.52 -7.92 -9.25
N GLN A 205 13.57 -7.45 -8.57
CA GLN A 205 14.94 -7.88 -8.80
C GLN A 205 15.52 -8.45 -7.52
N ASP A 206 16.44 -9.40 -7.66
CA ASP A 206 17.09 -10.04 -6.51
C ASP A 206 18.01 -9.07 -5.77
N ALA A 207 17.94 -9.13 -4.44
CA ALA A 207 18.82 -8.44 -3.52
C ALA A 207 19.08 -9.33 -2.29
N PRO A 208 20.20 -9.15 -1.55
CA PRO A 208 20.45 -9.89 -0.35
C PRO A 208 19.57 -9.40 0.80
N PHE A 209 18.66 -10.25 1.30
CA PHE A 209 17.81 -9.93 2.43
C PHE A 209 18.24 -10.63 3.71
N TYR A 210 18.36 -9.84 4.79
CA TYR A 210 18.64 -10.28 6.14
C TYR A 210 17.58 -9.76 7.09
N PHE A 211 16.85 -10.65 7.77
CA PHE A 211 15.91 -10.25 8.82
C PHE A 211 16.50 -10.65 10.17
N GLY A 212 16.83 -9.64 10.99
CA GLY A 212 17.49 -9.88 12.27
C GLY A 212 18.81 -10.65 12.20
N GLY A 213 19.58 -10.48 11.14
CA GLY A 213 20.85 -11.18 10.91
C GLY A 213 20.72 -12.56 10.27
N VAL A 214 19.51 -13.08 10.09
CA VAL A 214 19.27 -14.33 9.36
C VAL A 214 19.17 -14.04 7.86
N PHE A 215 20.04 -14.67 7.07
CA PHE A 215 20.02 -14.55 5.62
C PHE A 215 18.86 -15.33 5.02
N LEU A 216 17.95 -14.63 4.35
CA LEU A 216 16.78 -15.21 3.69
C LEU A 216 16.99 -15.49 2.21
N GLY A 217 18.06 -14.98 1.63
CA GLY A 217 18.48 -15.26 0.24
C GLY A 217 18.83 -14.00 -0.53
N ASP A 218 19.50 -14.21 -1.67
CA ASP A 218 19.53 -13.26 -2.78
C ASP A 218 18.24 -13.48 -3.56
N THR A 219 17.23 -12.66 -3.31
CA THR A 219 15.88 -12.88 -3.82
C THR A 219 15.10 -11.56 -3.87
N GLN A 220 13.84 -11.62 -4.28
CA GLN A 220 12.93 -10.47 -4.28
C GLN A 220 12.41 -10.18 -2.88
N TYR A 221 12.07 -8.92 -2.59
CA TYR A 221 11.66 -8.48 -1.25
C TYR A 221 10.43 -9.25 -0.73
N ILE A 222 9.39 -9.39 -1.55
CA ILE A 222 8.15 -10.07 -1.11
C ILE A 222 8.41 -11.57 -0.90
N ASP A 223 9.28 -12.20 -1.68
CA ASP A 223 9.73 -13.56 -1.43
C ASP A 223 10.45 -13.69 -0.08
N ALA A 224 11.36 -12.75 0.22
CA ALA A 224 12.04 -12.72 1.50
C ALA A 224 11.06 -12.55 2.67
N VAL A 225 10.02 -11.72 2.52
CA VAL A 225 8.96 -11.54 3.52
C VAL A 225 8.17 -12.83 3.71
N GLN A 226 7.75 -13.51 2.64
CA GLN A 226 7.03 -14.78 2.74
C GLN A 226 7.87 -15.86 3.43
N ARG A 227 9.14 -15.98 3.07
CA ARG A 227 10.09 -16.91 3.70
C ARG A 227 10.35 -16.55 5.17
N GLY A 228 10.46 -15.26 5.47
CA GLY A 228 10.61 -14.75 6.83
C GLY A 228 9.38 -15.01 7.69
N SER A 229 8.18 -14.81 7.14
CA SER A 229 6.88 -14.99 7.81
C SER A 229 6.61 -16.45 8.20
N PHE A 230 7.02 -17.40 7.36
CA PHE A 230 6.81 -18.83 7.55
C PHE A 230 8.08 -19.61 7.93
N TYR A 231 9.14 -18.93 8.35
CA TYR A 231 10.45 -19.49 8.60
C TYR A 231 10.43 -20.72 9.52
N GLY A 232 9.66 -20.65 10.60
CA GLY A 232 9.51 -21.78 11.55
C GLY A 232 8.75 -22.97 10.96
N ALA A 233 7.86 -22.75 9.99
CA ALA A 233 7.14 -23.81 9.31
C ALA A 233 7.97 -24.51 8.24
N LEU A 234 8.92 -23.80 7.63
CA LEU A 234 9.81 -24.32 6.59
C LEU A 234 10.91 -25.23 7.14
N GLY A 235 11.18 -25.19 8.45
CA GLY A 235 12.13 -26.08 9.13
C GLY A 235 13.55 -25.93 8.61
N ASP A 236 14.22 -27.07 8.37
CA ASP A 236 15.63 -27.09 7.96
C ASP A 236 15.86 -26.74 6.48
N ASN A 237 14.80 -26.64 5.67
CA ASN A 237 14.88 -26.38 4.23
C ASN A 237 14.13 -25.11 3.78
N PRO A 238 14.44 -23.94 4.33
CA PRO A 238 13.77 -22.71 3.88
C PRO A 238 14.12 -22.32 2.43
N GLY A 239 15.15 -22.97 1.85
CA GLY A 239 15.61 -22.69 0.49
C GLY A 239 14.71 -23.15 -0.64
N ASP A 240 13.74 -24.03 -0.36
CA ASP A 240 12.87 -24.60 -1.41
C ASP A 240 11.55 -23.81 -1.59
N TYR A 241 11.17 -23.01 -0.61
CA TYR A 241 9.95 -22.20 -0.65
C TYR A 241 10.21 -20.82 -1.23
N HIS A 242 9.53 -20.50 -2.32
CA HIS A 242 9.62 -19.20 -2.98
C HIS A 242 8.27 -18.75 -3.55
N VAL A 243 8.01 -17.45 -3.46
CA VAL A 243 6.95 -16.74 -4.19
C VAL A 243 7.61 -15.61 -4.97
N LEU A 244 7.93 -15.86 -6.23
CA LEU A 244 8.70 -14.97 -7.08
C LEU A 244 7.82 -14.31 -8.14
N PHE A 245 7.99 -13.03 -8.36
CA PHE A 245 7.42 -12.32 -9.49
C PHE A 245 8.28 -12.59 -10.73
N ASP A 246 7.86 -13.54 -11.56
CA ASP A 246 8.62 -13.98 -12.74
C ASP A 246 7.70 -14.66 -13.78
N PRO A 247 7.74 -14.27 -15.04
CA PRO A 247 8.52 -13.15 -15.58
C PRO A 247 7.90 -11.78 -15.25
N VAL A 248 8.78 -10.80 -15.02
CA VAL A 248 8.36 -9.40 -14.94
C VAL A 248 8.56 -8.75 -16.31
N ARG A 249 7.52 -8.13 -16.83
CA ARG A 249 7.56 -7.40 -18.09
C ARG A 249 6.88 -6.04 -17.95
N MET A 250 7.23 -5.12 -18.82
CA MET A 250 6.63 -3.79 -18.86
C MET A 250 5.88 -3.61 -20.18
N THR A 251 4.68 -3.04 -20.12
CA THR A 251 3.94 -2.66 -21.32
C THR A 251 4.45 -1.35 -21.91
N ARG A 252 3.93 -0.98 -23.07
CA ARG A 252 3.99 0.42 -23.51
C ARG A 252 3.15 1.26 -22.54
N PRO A 253 3.53 2.52 -22.30
CA PRO A 253 2.80 3.38 -21.39
C PRO A 253 1.36 3.61 -21.88
N ILE A 254 0.46 3.73 -20.93
CA ILE A 254 -0.94 4.04 -21.19
C ILE A 254 -1.20 5.50 -20.86
N HIS A 255 -1.68 6.24 -21.86
CA HIS A 255 -2.14 7.62 -21.66
C HIS A 255 -3.58 7.63 -21.19
N VAL A 256 -3.82 8.28 -20.06
CA VAL A 256 -5.13 8.49 -19.49
C VAL A 256 -5.41 9.99 -19.39
N ARG A 257 -6.51 10.42 -20.00
CA ARG A 257 -7.09 11.75 -19.77
C ARG A 257 -8.15 11.62 -18.71
N VAL A 258 -7.93 12.32 -17.62
CA VAL A 258 -8.84 12.32 -16.48
C VAL A 258 -9.87 13.45 -16.69
N PRO A 259 -11.18 13.18 -16.65
CA PRO A 259 -12.19 14.23 -16.74
C PRO A 259 -11.98 15.30 -15.67
N ALA A 260 -12.38 16.54 -15.96
CA ALA A 260 -12.11 17.69 -15.10
C ALA A 260 -12.64 17.57 -13.66
N ASN A 261 -13.73 16.79 -13.48
CA ASN A 261 -14.34 16.51 -12.18
C ASN A 261 -13.79 15.25 -11.49
N GLU A 262 -12.98 14.45 -12.18
CA GLU A 262 -12.44 13.18 -11.69
C GLU A 262 -10.94 13.26 -11.36
N GLY A 263 -10.35 14.45 -11.49
CA GLY A 263 -8.95 14.62 -11.11
C GLY A 263 -8.52 16.07 -11.06
N LEU A 264 -7.53 16.32 -10.23
CA LEU A 264 -6.87 17.62 -10.12
C LEU A 264 -5.35 17.42 -9.94
N ALA A 265 -4.58 18.48 -10.23
CA ALA A 265 -3.17 18.55 -9.93
C ALA A 265 -2.88 19.75 -9.03
N PHE A 266 -1.85 19.65 -8.20
CA PHE A 266 -1.38 20.79 -7.39
C PHE A 266 0.15 20.80 -7.30
N ALA A 267 0.72 21.97 -7.04
CA ALA A 267 2.15 22.08 -6.80
C ALA A 267 2.49 21.48 -5.43
N ALA A 268 3.35 20.49 -5.37
CA ALA A 268 3.76 19.84 -4.11
C ALA A 268 4.43 20.81 -3.14
N ALA A 269 5.01 21.91 -3.65
CA ALA A 269 5.57 23.00 -2.83
C ALA A 269 4.55 23.63 -1.86
N MET A 270 3.25 23.49 -2.09
CA MET A 270 2.19 23.90 -1.14
C MET A 270 2.30 23.15 0.20
N PHE A 271 2.90 21.95 0.18
CA PHE A 271 3.06 21.06 1.33
C PHE A 271 4.54 20.77 1.62
N GLY A 272 5.46 21.57 1.08
CA GLY A 272 6.90 21.44 1.32
C GLY A 272 7.63 20.44 0.44
N GLY A 273 6.94 19.87 -0.55
CA GLY A 273 7.49 18.91 -1.50
C GLY A 273 8.02 19.56 -2.79
N CYS A 274 8.37 18.72 -3.74
CA CYS A 274 8.87 19.10 -5.07
C CYS A 274 7.91 18.69 -6.19
N GLY A 275 7.98 19.35 -7.33
CA GLY A 275 7.20 19.02 -8.52
C GLY A 275 5.70 19.23 -8.39
N THR A 276 4.96 18.37 -9.02
CA THR A 276 3.49 18.38 -9.05
C THR A 276 2.96 17.03 -8.58
N VAL A 277 1.89 17.03 -7.82
CA VAL A 277 1.13 15.84 -7.44
C VAL A 277 -0.26 15.90 -8.06
N GLN A 278 -0.77 14.76 -8.48
CA GLN A 278 -2.14 14.62 -8.97
C GLN A 278 -2.99 13.84 -7.98
N ILE A 279 -4.27 14.16 -7.92
CA ILE A 279 -5.29 13.38 -7.22
C ILE A 279 -6.31 12.95 -8.26
N LEU A 280 -6.62 11.66 -8.30
CA LEU A 280 -7.63 11.07 -9.17
C LEU A 280 -8.80 10.59 -8.31
N ASP A 281 -10.03 10.64 -8.85
CA ASP A 281 -11.16 10.01 -8.16
C ASP A 281 -10.97 8.49 -8.13
N LEU A 282 -10.96 7.94 -6.92
CA LEU A 282 -10.73 6.53 -6.67
C LEU A 282 -11.74 5.65 -7.40
N ASN A 283 -13.04 5.99 -7.32
CA ASN A 283 -14.10 5.17 -7.90
C ASN A 283 -14.09 5.25 -9.43
N TRP A 284 -13.85 6.43 -9.97
CA TRP A 284 -13.71 6.61 -11.41
C TRP A 284 -12.52 5.82 -11.94
N PHE A 285 -11.36 5.94 -11.29
CA PHE A 285 -10.13 5.30 -11.76
C PHE A 285 -10.22 3.78 -11.70
N ASP A 286 -10.75 3.23 -10.60
CA ASP A 286 -10.99 1.78 -10.50
C ASP A 286 -11.98 1.29 -11.56
N SER A 287 -13.08 2.00 -11.76
CA SER A 287 -14.05 1.68 -12.82
C SER A 287 -13.42 1.74 -14.22
N TYR A 288 -12.48 2.67 -14.43
CA TYR A 288 -11.75 2.79 -15.69
C TYR A 288 -10.76 1.62 -15.89
N ILE A 289 -10.05 1.21 -14.83
CA ILE A 289 -9.21 0.00 -14.86
C ILE A 289 -10.05 -1.20 -15.27
N ASN A 290 -11.13 -1.46 -14.57
CA ASN A 290 -11.96 -2.65 -14.76
C ASN A 290 -12.71 -2.65 -16.10
N GLY A 291 -13.30 -1.52 -16.46
CA GLY A 291 -14.13 -1.40 -17.66
C GLY A 291 -13.35 -1.16 -18.95
N THR A 292 -12.14 -0.65 -18.86
CA THR A 292 -11.39 -0.21 -20.05
C THR A 292 -9.98 -0.79 -20.12
N LEU A 293 -9.18 -0.66 -19.04
CA LEU A 293 -7.76 -1.00 -19.13
C LEU A 293 -7.54 -2.50 -19.14
N LEU A 294 -8.13 -3.26 -18.23
CA LEU A 294 -7.99 -4.73 -18.18
C LEU A 294 -8.48 -5.39 -19.48
N PRO A 295 -9.65 -5.07 -20.04
CA PRO A 295 -10.07 -5.58 -21.33
C PRO A 295 -9.09 -5.25 -22.47
N ARG A 296 -8.55 -4.05 -22.49
CA ARG A 296 -7.54 -3.63 -23.48
C ARG A 296 -6.25 -4.41 -23.33
N LEU A 297 -5.78 -4.62 -22.12
CA LEU A 297 -4.52 -5.31 -21.80
C LEU A 297 -4.62 -6.82 -22.01
N ALA A 298 -5.82 -7.40 -22.05
CA ALA A 298 -6.01 -8.81 -22.39
C ALA A 298 -5.39 -9.16 -23.75
N SER A 299 -5.48 -8.26 -24.73
CA SER A 299 -4.84 -8.45 -26.04
C SER A 299 -3.29 -8.39 -25.98
N GLN A 300 -2.73 -7.91 -24.87
CA GLN A 300 -1.29 -7.83 -24.60
C GLN A 300 -0.81 -8.93 -23.64
N GLY A 301 -1.66 -9.93 -23.39
CA GLY A 301 -1.35 -11.09 -22.56
C GLY A 301 -1.52 -10.86 -21.05
N VAL A 302 -2.23 -9.82 -20.62
CA VAL A 302 -2.74 -9.72 -19.26
C VAL A 302 -3.96 -10.62 -19.15
N ASN A 303 -3.92 -11.53 -18.22
CA ASN A 303 -4.97 -12.51 -17.99
C ASN A 303 -4.91 -12.97 -16.52
N PRO A 304 -5.88 -13.70 -16.00
CA PRO A 304 -5.91 -14.14 -14.60
C PRO A 304 -4.67 -14.90 -14.09
N GLY A 305 -3.81 -15.37 -14.97
CA GLY A 305 -2.51 -15.97 -14.63
C GLY A 305 -1.37 -14.96 -14.49
N SER A 306 -1.66 -13.67 -14.57
CA SER A 306 -0.67 -12.59 -14.42
C SER A 306 -1.23 -11.43 -13.59
N VAL A 307 -0.36 -10.69 -12.93
CA VAL A 307 -0.73 -9.52 -12.12
C VAL A 307 -0.28 -8.25 -12.83
N PRO A 308 -1.18 -7.44 -13.40
CA PRO A 308 -0.86 -6.09 -13.83
C PRO A 308 -0.71 -5.17 -12.62
N VAL A 309 0.35 -4.36 -12.62
CA VAL A 309 0.62 -3.28 -11.67
C VAL A 309 0.51 -1.97 -12.41
N PHE A 310 -0.55 -1.21 -12.16
CA PHE A 310 -0.76 0.11 -12.74
C PHE A 310 0.12 1.10 -11.98
N LEU A 311 1.24 1.47 -12.59
CA LEU A 311 2.25 2.33 -11.97
C LEU A 311 1.92 3.80 -12.22
N LEU A 312 1.48 4.46 -11.18
CA LEU A 312 1.33 5.91 -11.12
C LEU A 312 2.69 6.56 -10.82
N TYR A 313 2.76 7.88 -10.96
CA TYR A 313 3.93 8.67 -10.60
C TYR A 313 3.51 10.02 -10.03
N ASN A 314 3.80 10.27 -8.76
CA ASN A 314 3.34 11.43 -8.01
C ASN A 314 1.83 11.66 -8.25
N ALA A 315 1.05 10.59 -8.20
CA ALA A 315 -0.37 10.61 -8.47
C ALA A 315 -1.10 9.64 -7.53
N VAL A 316 -1.94 10.18 -6.70
CA VAL A 316 -2.66 9.48 -5.64
C VAL A 316 -4.16 9.55 -5.87
N LEU A 317 -4.94 8.91 -5.01
CA LEU A 317 -6.38 8.79 -5.20
C LEU A 317 -7.14 9.37 -3.99
N ALA A 318 -8.33 9.90 -4.25
CA ALA A 318 -9.27 10.34 -3.23
C ALA A 318 -10.69 10.35 -3.81
N SER A 319 -11.71 10.41 -2.96
CA SER A 319 -13.07 10.66 -3.44
C SER A 319 -13.85 11.42 -2.36
N PRO A 320 -14.30 12.65 -2.66
CA PRO A 320 -14.07 13.43 -3.90
C PRO A 320 -12.63 14.00 -3.98
N VAL A 321 -12.12 14.22 -5.18
CA VAL A 321 -10.74 14.63 -5.45
C VAL A 321 -10.32 15.97 -4.85
N SER A 322 -11.28 16.86 -4.58
CA SER A 322 -11.01 18.18 -4.01
C SER A 322 -10.95 18.20 -2.49
N ALA A 323 -11.47 17.16 -1.82
CA ALA A 323 -11.56 17.13 -0.37
C ALA A 323 -10.29 16.53 0.24
N LEU A 324 -9.53 17.34 0.98
CA LEU A 324 -8.33 16.86 1.66
C LEU A 324 -8.65 15.88 2.80
N SER A 325 -9.84 15.95 3.37
CA SER A 325 -10.29 14.99 4.40
C SER A 325 -10.42 13.55 3.91
N THR A 326 -10.55 13.35 2.59
CA THR A 326 -10.63 12.02 1.96
C THR A 326 -9.34 11.64 1.22
N CYS A 327 -8.36 12.52 1.18
CA CYS A 327 -7.04 12.27 0.61
C CYS A 327 -6.12 11.64 1.68
N CYS A 328 -5.24 10.76 1.34
CA CYS A 328 -4.92 10.23 0.03
C CYS A 328 -4.79 8.73 0.11
N VAL A 329 -5.29 8.02 -0.89
CA VAL A 329 -4.99 6.62 -1.14
C VAL A 329 -3.79 6.59 -2.09
N LEU A 330 -2.67 6.00 -1.66
CA LEU A 330 -1.42 5.98 -2.42
C LEU A 330 -1.34 4.75 -3.34
N GLY A 331 -1.96 3.67 -2.94
CA GLY A 331 -2.07 2.44 -3.69
C GLY A 331 -3.25 1.61 -3.24
N TYR A 332 -3.54 0.54 -3.97
CA TYR A 332 -4.45 -0.52 -3.58
C TYR A 332 -4.24 -1.76 -4.44
N HIS A 333 -4.60 -2.91 -3.90
CA HIS A 333 -4.74 -4.13 -4.68
C HIS A 333 -6.20 -4.58 -4.72
N SER A 334 -6.56 -5.36 -5.75
CA SER A 334 -7.93 -5.83 -5.93
C SER A 334 -8.01 -6.95 -6.95
N SER A 335 -9.22 -7.45 -7.17
CA SER A 335 -9.53 -8.41 -8.21
C SER A 335 -10.70 -7.96 -9.07
N ALA A 336 -10.66 -8.32 -10.34
CA ALA A 336 -11.71 -8.04 -11.32
C ALA A 336 -12.23 -9.32 -11.97
N GLY A 337 -13.49 -9.31 -12.36
CA GLY A 337 -14.12 -10.43 -13.05
C GLY A 337 -14.86 -11.38 -12.11
N GLU A 338 -16.11 -11.10 -11.81
CA GLU A 338 -17.01 -11.96 -11.09
C GLU A 338 -17.67 -12.99 -12.03
N PRO A 339 -17.87 -14.23 -11.61
CA PRO A 339 -17.39 -14.91 -10.40
C PRO A 339 -16.05 -15.66 -10.58
N THR A 340 -15.53 -15.82 -11.79
CA THR A 340 -14.27 -16.51 -12.09
C THR A 340 -13.97 -16.52 -13.58
N PRO A 341 -12.68 -16.46 -13.96
CA PRO A 341 -11.49 -16.32 -13.14
C PRO A 341 -11.23 -14.86 -12.75
N ASN A 342 -10.86 -14.62 -11.51
CA ASN A 342 -10.57 -13.28 -11.02
C ASN A 342 -9.21 -12.80 -11.53
N GLN A 343 -9.19 -11.63 -12.16
CA GLN A 343 -7.96 -10.95 -12.55
C GLN A 343 -7.45 -10.13 -11.38
N LEU A 344 -6.40 -10.58 -10.72
CA LEU A 344 -5.71 -9.78 -9.70
C LEU A 344 -5.02 -8.58 -10.34
N TYR A 345 -4.97 -7.46 -9.64
CA TYR A 345 -4.23 -6.27 -10.06
C TYR A 345 -3.83 -5.41 -8.85
N ALA A 346 -2.82 -4.58 -9.05
CA ALA A 346 -2.43 -3.56 -8.09
C ALA A 346 -2.33 -2.19 -8.77
N VAL A 347 -2.54 -1.14 -7.99
CA VAL A 347 -2.25 0.25 -8.33
C VAL A 347 -1.26 0.74 -7.30
N ALA A 348 -0.16 1.34 -7.73
CA ALA A 348 0.83 1.87 -6.81
C ALA A 348 1.41 3.18 -7.33
N ASP A 349 1.49 4.18 -6.46
CA ASP A 349 2.22 5.41 -6.74
C ASP A 349 3.71 5.20 -6.48
N PHE A 350 4.53 5.60 -7.43
CA PHE A 350 5.97 5.80 -7.22
C PHE A 350 6.15 7.27 -6.82
N ASP A 351 6.11 7.54 -5.52
CA ASP A 351 6.23 8.92 -5.04
C ASP A 351 7.69 9.38 -5.02
N SER A 352 7.90 10.60 -5.49
CA SER A 352 9.17 11.33 -5.32
C SER A 352 8.94 12.76 -4.86
N SER A 353 7.68 13.11 -4.60
CA SER A 353 7.28 14.48 -4.26
C SER A 353 7.74 14.91 -2.88
N GLY A 354 7.94 13.97 -1.97
CA GLY A 354 8.35 14.22 -0.59
C GLY A 354 7.26 14.76 0.32
N ILE A 355 6.00 14.87 -0.15
CA ILE A 355 4.90 15.42 0.67
C ILE A 355 4.40 14.44 1.73
N PHE A 356 4.61 13.13 1.52
CA PHE A 356 4.19 12.08 2.46
C PHE A 356 5.23 11.77 3.54
N GLY A 357 6.40 12.41 3.47
CA GLY A 357 7.49 12.28 4.46
C GLY A 357 8.51 11.22 4.10
N GLN A 358 9.60 11.21 4.90
CA GLN A 358 10.71 10.29 4.69
C GLN A 358 10.32 8.87 5.06
N GLY A 359 10.05 8.04 4.22
CA GLY A 359 9.65 6.65 4.46
C GLY A 359 8.63 6.21 3.43
N ILE A 360 7.77 7.13 2.99
CA ILE A 360 6.79 6.89 1.96
C ILE A 360 7.30 7.57 0.68
N GLU A 361 8.27 6.95 0.07
CA GLU A 361 8.92 7.43 -1.15
C GLU A 361 9.23 6.26 -2.08
N ASN A 362 9.32 6.54 -3.35
CA ASN A 362 9.70 5.64 -4.43
C ASN A 362 8.92 4.30 -4.42
N SER A 363 9.51 3.18 -4.01
CA SER A 363 8.88 1.86 -4.10
C SER A 363 8.13 1.41 -2.84
N ASP A 364 8.00 2.26 -1.82
CA ASP A 364 7.37 1.91 -0.55
C ASP A 364 5.93 1.44 -0.74
N VAL A 365 5.10 2.24 -1.42
CA VAL A 365 3.70 1.90 -1.74
C VAL A 365 3.59 0.59 -2.53
N MET A 366 4.47 0.40 -3.50
CA MET A 366 4.46 -0.82 -4.30
C MET A 366 4.89 -2.05 -3.48
N ALA A 367 5.80 -1.88 -2.49
CA ALA A 367 6.17 -2.95 -1.56
C ALA A 367 5.00 -3.34 -0.67
N HIS A 368 4.22 -2.36 -0.21
CA HIS A 368 2.99 -2.55 0.55
C HIS A 368 1.97 -3.37 -0.25
N GLU A 369 1.52 -2.85 -1.39
CA GLU A 369 0.44 -3.45 -2.18
C GLU A 369 0.79 -4.84 -2.74
N MET A 370 2.03 -5.04 -3.14
CA MET A 370 2.48 -6.35 -3.63
C MET A 370 2.61 -7.38 -2.51
N GLY A 371 2.94 -6.92 -1.29
CA GLY A 371 2.93 -7.77 -0.09
C GLY A 371 1.54 -8.23 0.28
N GLU A 372 0.60 -7.32 0.29
CA GLU A 372 -0.81 -7.57 0.58
C GLU A 372 -1.46 -8.45 -0.49
N LEU A 373 -1.25 -8.14 -1.77
CA LEU A 373 -1.74 -8.98 -2.87
C LEU A 373 -1.29 -10.43 -2.75
N VAL A 374 -0.09 -10.68 -2.25
CA VAL A 374 0.39 -12.06 -2.01
C VAL A 374 -0.29 -12.68 -0.78
N ALA A 375 -0.53 -11.90 0.28
CA ALA A 375 -1.12 -12.37 1.53
C ALA A 375 -2.65 -12.46 1.47
N ASP A 376 -3.29 -11.50 0.81
CA ASP A 376 -4.76 -11.38 0.68
C ASP A 376 -5.16 -11.01 -0.76
N PRO A 377 -5.01 -11.93 -1.73
CA PRO A 377 -5.16 -11.61 -3.15
C PRO A 377 -6.53 -11.06 -3.55
N PHE A 378 -7.55 -11.25 -2.71
CA PHE A 378 -8.92 -10.83 -2.99
C PHE A 378 -9.44 -9.78 -2.00
N GLY A 379 -8.62 -9.38 -1.01
CA GLY A 379 -9.01 -8.44 0.04
C GLY A 379 -10.11 -8.96 0.95
N ASP A 380 -10.23 -10.29 1.13
CA ASP A 380 -11.31 -10.93 1.89
C ASP A 380 -10.87 -12.08 2.80
N ASN A 381 -9.59 -12.21 3.06
CA ASN A 381 -9.05 -13.13 4.04
C ASN A 381 -9.38 -12.61 5.46
N GLU A 382 -10.48 -13.08 6.04
CA GLU A 382 -10.88 -12.69 7.38
C GLU A 382 -9.86 -13.16 8.45
N VAL A 383 -9.47 -12.24 9.32
CA VAL A 383 -8.59 -12.47 10.47
C VAL A 383 -9.24 -11.93 11.75
N PRO A 384 -8.75 -12.30 12.94
CA PRO A 384 -9.15 -11.63 14.18
C PRO A 384 -9.03 -10.11 14.08
N PRO A 385 -10.02 -9.34 14.60
CA PRO A 385 -10.00 -7.89 14.53
C PRO A 385 -8.72 -7.28 15.09
N TRP A 386 -8.13 -6.37 14.34
CA TRP A 386 -6.90 -5.67 14.70
C TRP A 386 -7.01 -4.18 14.38
N GLY A 387 -6.08 -3.38 14.88
CA GLY A 387 -6.03 -1.95 14.62
C GLY A 387 -4.65 -1.39 14.90
N ASN A 388 -4.44 -0.14 14.54
CA ASN A 388 -3.23 0.61 14.85
C ASN A 388 -3.61 2.04 15.22
N SER A 389 -3.25 2.48 16.42
CA SER A 389 -3.60 3.80 16.95
C SER A 389 -3.08 4.98 16.10
N GLY A 390 -2.10 4.76 15.25
CA GLY A 390 -1.54 5.80 14.36
C GLY A 390 -2.12 5.80 12.95
N GLN A 391 -2.82 4.75 12.54
CA GLN A 391 -2.99 4.43 11.14
C GLN A 391 -4.42 4.08 10.74
N THR A 392 -5.13 3.36 11.59
CA THR A 392 -6.48 2.90 11.31
C THR A 392 -7.49 3.62 12.18
N VAL A 393 -8.61 4.00 11.58
CA VAL A 393 -9.78 4.44 12.33
C VAL A 393 -10.65 3.21 12.58
N GLY A 394 -10.66 2.73 13.81
CA GLY A 394 -11.43 1.55 14.18
C GLY A 394 -10.69 0.22 13.94
N CYS A 395 -11.47 -0.83 13.90
CA CYS A 395 -10.98 -2.20 13.75
C CYS A 395 -11.04 -2.67 12.31
N GLN A 396 -10.03 -3.43 11.91
CA GLN A 396 -9.97 -4.15 10.64
C GLN A 396 -10.01 -5.66 10.87
N GLU A 397 -10.44 -6.39 9.88
CA GLU A 397 -10.65 -7.84 9.94
C GLU A 397 -10.03 -8.55 8.73
N ASN A 398 -9.15 -7.89 7.97
CA ASN A 398 -8.51 -8.41 6.75
C ASN A 398 -7.04 -8.73 7.01
N LEU A 399 -6.47 -9.66 6.22
CA LEU A 399 -5.05 -10.05 6.29
C LEU A 399 -4.18 -9.05 5.47
N GLU A 400 -4.21 -7.78 5.85
CA GLU A 400 -3.46 -6.71 5.20
C GLU A 400 -2.10 -6.54 5.86
N VAL A 401 -1.08 -7.15 5.28
CA VAL A 401 0.25 -7.27 5.91
C VAL A 401 1.04 -5.96 5.95
N GLY A 402 0.71 -5.00 5.10
CA GLY A 402 1.35 -3.68 5.05
C GLY A 402 0.78 -2.71 6.08
N ASP A 403 -0.52 -2.74 6.27
CA ASP A 403 -1.29 -1.76 7.01
C ASP A 403 -0.90 -1.55 8.48
N PRO A 404 -0.65 -2.60 9.27
CA PRO A 404 -0.28 -2.41 10.66
C PRO A 404 1.03 -1.63 10.84
N LEU A 405 1.84 -1.55 9.79
CA LEU A 405 3.18 -0.97 9.80
C LEU A 405 3.38 0.11 8.73
N SER A 406 2.31 0.66 8.15
CA SER A 406 2.43 1.75 7.17
C SER A 406 3.23 2.92 7.71
N GLY A 407 4.16 3.43 6.90
CA GLY A 407 5.13 4.45 7.30
C GLY A 407 6.31 3.92 8.14
N THR A 408 6.39 2.60 8.35
CA THR A 408 7.55 1.95 8.98
C THR A 408 8.31 1.16 7.92
N ASN A 409 9.60 1.40 7.80
CA ASN A 409 10.39 0.89 6.69
C ASN A 409 11.45 -0.14 7.11
N MET A 410 11.78 -1.00 6.16
CA MET A 410 13.02 -1.74 6.14
C MET A 410 14.22 -0.77 6.01
N PRO A 411 15.43 -1.17 6.39
CA PRO A 411 16.62 -0.45 5.96
C PRO A 411 16.63 -0.28 4.43
N PRO A 412 16.91 0.93 3.92
CA PRO A 412 16.91 1.18 2.49
C PRO A 412 17.87 0.26 1.72
N VAL A 413 17.46 -0.16 0.53
CA VAL A 413 18.22 -1.09 -0.31
C VAL A 413 18.78 -0.34 -1.53
N THR A 414 20.12 -0.30 -1.65
CA THR A 414 20.78 0.25 -2.85
C THR A 414 21.00 -0.87 -3.86
N MET A 415 20.39 -0.72 -5.02
CA MET A 415 20.49 -1.70 -6.11
C MET A 415 21.68 -1.39 -7.05
N PRO A 416 22.06 -2.34 -7.93
CA PRO A 416 23.20 -2.13 -8.87
C PRO A 416 23.05 -0.94 -9.82
N ASN A 417 21.84 -0.42 -10.03
CA ASN A 417 21.60 0.81 -10.78
C ASN A 417 22.05 2.08 -10.03
N GLY A 418 22.47 1.96 -8.77
CA GLY A 418 22.88 3.07 -7.90
C GLY A 418 21.74 3.77 -7.18
N PHE A 419 20.49 3.42 -7.47
CA PHE A 419 19.32 3.98 -6.80
C PHE A 419 19.06 3.27 -5.46
N THR A 420 18.66 4.04 -4.45
CA THR A 420 18.31 3.53 -3.12
C THR A 420 16.79 3.50 -2.96
N TYR A 421 16.27 2.33 -2.69
CA TYR A 421 14.85 2.04 -2.61
C TYR A 421 14.37 1.97 -1.16
N ASN A 422 13.22 2.58 -0.90
CA ASN A 422 12.47 2.40 0.33
C ASN A 422 11.51 1.21 0.14
N LEU A 423 11.44 0.39 1.17
CA LEU A 423 10.55 -0.77 1.24
C LEU A 423 9.82 -0.71 2.57
N GLN A 424 8.52 -0.81 2.56
CA GLN A 424 7.76 -0.84 3.80
C GLN A 424 8.04 -2.13 4.57
N GLU A 425 8.14 -2.04 5.90
CA GLU A 425 8.12 -3.21 6.78
C GLU A 425 6.72 -3.85 6.76
N LEU A 426 6.66 -5.18 6.66
CA LEU A 426 5.41 -5.92 6.58
C LEU A 426 5.22 -6.81 7.81
N ALA A 427 3.98 -6.86 8.32
CA ALA A 427 3.60 -7.77 9.38
C ALA A 427 3.56 -9.21 8.88
N PHE A 428 3.90 -10.17 9.74
CA PHE A 428 3.88 -11.57 9.42
C PHE A 428 2.51 -12.20 9.69
N PHE A 429 2.20 -13.26 8.96
CA PHE A 429 0.96 -14.03 9.07
C PHE A 429 0.56 -14.32 10.52
N SER A 430 1.49 -14.79 11.35
CA SER A 430 1.24 -15.16 12.74
C SER A 430 0.83 -13.96 13.63
N TRP A 431 1.18 -12.73 13.25
CA TRP A 431 0.76 -11.56 14.02
C TRP A 431 -0.75 -11.40 14.06
N PHE A 432 -1.41 -11.62 12.93
CA PHE A 432 -2.87 -11.43 12.81
C PHE A 432 -3.67 -12.40 13.67
N PHE A 433 -3.22 -13.65 13.76
CA PHE A 433 -3.94 -14.69 14.49
C PHE A 433 -3.55 -14.79 15.97
N GLY A 434 -2.43 -14.21 16.36
CA GLY A 434 -1.84 -14.32 17.70
C GLY A 434 -1.15 -15.67 17.95
N GLY A 435 -0.64 -15.86 19.15
CA GLY A 435 0.06 -17.08 19.55
C GLY A 435 1.53 -17.10 19.13
N GLN A 436 2.10 -18.30 19.05
CA GLN A 436 3.53 -18.43 18.77
C GLN A 436 3.86 -17.98 17.34
N SER A 437 4.86 -17.11 17.21
CA SER A 437 5.35 -16.69 15.91
C SER A 437 5.92 -17.84 15.09
N LEU A 438 5.55 -17.87 13.82
CA LEU A 438 6.18 -18.70 12.79
C LEU A 438 7.36 -17.96 12.14
N GLY A 439 7.50 -16.67 12.43
CA GLY A 439 8.47 -15.79 11.79
C GLY A 439 9.91 -16.05 12.23
N VAL A 440 10.82 -15.62 11.38
CA VAL A 440 12.26 -15.64 11.68
C VAL A 440 12.55 -14.92 13.00
N ASN A 441 13.47 -15.45 13.80
CA ASN A 441 13.79 -14.95 15.14
C ASN A 441 12.61 -14.92 16.14
N GLY A 442 11.49 -15.55 15.83
CA GLY A 442 10.26 -15.41 16.61
C GLY A 442 9.61 -14.04 16.46
N TRP A 443 9.95 -13.28 15.45
CA TRP A 443 9.38 -11.97 15.15
C TRP A 443 8.02 -12.08 14.47
N TYR A 444 7.28 -10.97 14.49
CA TYR A 444 5.97 -10.85 13.87
C TYR A 444 5.93 -9.81 12.74
N SER A 445 7.11 -9.32 12.33
CA SER A 445 7.29 -8.41 11.19
C SER A 445 8.67 -8.54 10.58
N SER A 446 8.84 -8.05 9.36
CA SER A 446 10.05 -8.29 8.56
C SER A 446 11.31 -7.57 9.06
N ASN A 447 11.17 -6.51 9.85
CA ASN A 447 12.29 -5.79 10.49
C ASN A 447 12.27 -5.87 12.03
N GLY A 448 11.30 -6.60 12.60
CA GLY A 448 11.21 -6.83 14.04
C GLY A 448 10.62 -5.67 14.84
N THR A 449 9.89 -4.75 14.22
CA THR A 449 9.08 -3.77 14.95
C THR A 449 8.04 -4.48 15.81
N PHE A 450 7.42 -5.53 15.28
CA PHE A 450 6.57 -6.41 16.06
C PHE A 450 7.37 -7.62 16.57
N THR A 451 7.72 -7.60 17.85
CA THR A 451 8.42 -8.69 18.56
C THR A 451 7.48 -9.59 19.38
N SER A 452 6.20 -9.26 19.41
CA SER A 452 5.13 -10.02 20.08
C SER A 452 3.83 -9.88 19.29
N ASP A 453 2.87 -10.78 19.59
CA ASP A 453 1.51 -10.70 19.08
C ASP A 453 0.65 -9.66 19.81
N ALA A 454 1.19 -8.98 20.81
CA ALA A 454 0.52 -7.96 21.61
C ALA A 454 0.43 -6.60 20.91
N GLY A 455 0.29 -6.58 19.60
CA GLY A 455 0.03 -5.34 18.86
C GLY A 455 -1.32 -4.72 19.23
N PRO A 456 -1.60 -3.47 18.79
CA PRO A 456 -2.90 -2.87 19.05
C PRO A 456 -4.00 -3.77 18.51
N VAL A 457 -4.85 -4.28 19.42
CA VAL A 457 -6.01 -5.10 19.10
C VAL A 457 -7.28 -4.29 19.24
N CYS A 458 -8.30 -4.67 18.53
CA CYS A 458 -9.62 -4.05 18.70
C CYS A 458 -10.12 -4.15 20.12
N GLY A 459 -10.69 -3.06 20.63
CA GLY A 459 -11.05 -2.93 22.03
C GLY A 459 -9.96 -2.33 22.93
N ASP A 460 -8.76 -2.10 22.40
CA ASP A 460 -7.75 -1.30 23.09
C ASP A 460 -8.23 0.16 23.16
N PRO A 461 -8.29 0.77 24.36
CA PRO A 461 -8.73 2.16 24.50
C PRO A 461 -7.80 3.18 23.80
N SER A 462 -6.60 2.78 23.43
CA SER A 462 -5.69 3.61 22.60
C SER A 462 -6.12 3.66 21.14
N ILE A 463 -6.97 2.74 20.68
CA ILE A 463 -7.55 2.73 19.34
C ILE A 463 -8.87 3.50 19.41
N SER A 464 -8.90 4.69 18.84
CA SER A 464 -10.15 5.45 18.78
C SER A 464 -11.19 4.68 17.96
N SER A 465 -12.28 4.26 18.59
CA SER A 465 -13.46 3.80 17.88
C SER A 465 -13.99 4.98 17.06
N GLY A 466 -13.75 4.95 15.74
CA GLY A 466 -14.26 5.93 14.80
C GLY A 466 -15.78 5.87 14.64
#